data_f3412442fe167294e9ba4e0d68da1c1c
#
_entry.id   f3412442fe167294e9ba4e0d68da1c1c
#
_cell.length_a   1.000
_cell.length_b   1.000
_cell.length_c   1.000
_cell.angle_alpha   90.00
_cell.angle_beta   90.00
_cell.angle_gamma   90.00
#
_symmetry.space_group_name_H-M   'P 1'
#
loop_
_entity.id
_entity.type
_entity.pdbx_description
1 polymer ?
#
loop_
_entity_poly.entity_id
_entity_poly.type
_entity_poly.pdbx_seq_one_letter_code
_entity_poly.pdbx_strand_id
1 'polypeptide(L)'
;MDATAPAAPLFARYVGIDYSGAGTPASPLPGLRACVATTDVPPVEARPAEYPGRHWSRAGLAAWLTELLAAGVPTLVGIDHGFSFPLRYFDKYGLPRDWPAFLDDFQAHWPTDAPGVRVEDVRRGGCGDGAARMGDARWRRPAEIRTGRAKSVFHFDVPGSVAKSTFAGLPWLRHIRNACGARVHFWPFDGWDVAPGASVVAEAYPSLWRGMFPRETRTPDQHDAYCVAAWLRRTDAAGSLPQWLTCRLPAAALNDASVEGWILGVPPA
;
A
#
# COMPACT_ATOMS: atom_id res chain seq x y z
N MET A 1 -20.75 -32.65 16.61
CA MET A 1 -19.82 -31.52 16.46
C MET A 1 -20.48 -30.60 15.46
N ASP A 2 -21.14 -29.56 15.94
CA ASP A 2 -21.77 -28.57 15.06
C ASP A 2 -20.65 -27.82 14.29
N ALA A 3 -20.62 -28.02 13.01
CA ALA A 3 -19.80 -27.20 12.15
C ALA A 3 -20.39 -25.76 12.17
N THR A 4 -19.80 -24.91 12.97
CA THR A 4 -20.13 -23.48 12.98
C THR A 4 -20.05 -22.97 11.52
N ALA A 5 -21.16 -22.44 11.01
CA ALA A 5 -21.19 -21.84 9.67
C ALA A 5 -20.02 -20.83 9.53
N PRO A 6 -19.33 -20.80 8.41
CA PRO A 6 -18.25 -19.84 8.20
C PRO A 6 -18.78 -18.42 8.43
N ALA A 7 -18.03 -17.61 9.18
CA ALA A 7 -18.39 -16.23 9.42
C ALA A 7 -18.53 -15.50 8.07
N ALA A 8 -19.52 -14.62 7.96
CA ALA A 8 -19.69 -13.81 6.74
C ALA A 8 -18.43 -12.96 6.50
N PRO A 9 -18.01 -12.77 5.23
CA PRO A 9 -16.88 -11.92 4.90
C PRO A 9 -17.05 -10.49 5.45
N LEU A 10 -15.96 -9.89 5.91
CA LEU A 10 -15.95 -8.53 6.47
C LEU A 10 -16.07 -7.46 5.36
N PHE A 11 -15.61 -7.78 4.15
CA PHE A 11 -15.59 -6.88 3.02
C PHE A 11 -16.37 -7.45 1.84
N ALA A 12 -16.99 -6.56 1.08
CA ALA A 12 -17.69 -6.91 -0.15
C ALA A 12 -16.78 -6.80 -1.39
N ARG A 13 -15.66 -6.06 -1.27
CA ARG A 13 -14.73 -5.80 -2.38
C ARG A 13 -13.28 -5.87 -1.92
N TYR A 14 -12.41 -6.39 -2.78
CA TYR A 14 -10.98 -6.54 -2.55
C TYR A 14 -10.21 -5.97 -3.71
N VAL A 15 -9.27 -5.08 -3.43
CA VAL A 15 -8.44 -4.42 -4.44
C VAL A 15 -6.98 -4.75 -4.18
N GLY A 16 -6.28 -5.25 -5.19
CA GLY A 16 -4.83 -5.44 -5.17
C GLY A 16 -4.17 -4.51 -6.15
N ILE A 17 -3.16 -3.79 -5.71
CA ILE A 17 -2.42 -2.83 -6.54
C ILE A 17 -0.93 -3.15 -6.49
N ASP A 18 -0.35 -3.43 -7.66
CA ASP A 18 1.09 -3.41 -7.88
C ASP A 18 1.49 -2.00 -8.32
N TYR A 19 2.36 -1.35 -7.52
CA TYR A 19 2.60 0.07 -7.64
C TYR A 19 3.91 0.41 -8.34
N SER A 20 3.87 1.37 -9.27
CA SER A 20 5.03 1.81 -10.03
C SER A 20 5.46 3.23 -9.70
N GLY A 21 6.74 3.40 -9.37
CA GLY A 21 7.38 4.71 -9.17
C GLY A 21 8.00 5.30 -10.44
N ALA A 22 7.79 4.71 -11.61
CA ALA A 22 8.33 5.22 -12.87
C ALA A 22 7.61 6.48 -13.35
N GLY A 23 8.25 7.23 -14.24
CA GLY A 23 7.65 8.39 -14.94
C GLY A 23 7.12 9.50 -14.03
N THR A 24 6.24 10.33 -14.57
CA THR A 24 5.55 11.43 -13.88
C THR A 24 4.18 10.98 -13.34
N PRO A 25 3.48 11.78 -12.52
CA PRO A 25 2.13 11.48 -12.05
C PRO A 25 1.10 11.15 -13.14
N ALA A 26 1.21 11.84 -14.29
CA ALA A 26 0.28 11.66 -15.41
C ALA A 26 0.75 10.63 -16.45
N SER A 27 1.97 10.07 -16.32
CA SER A 27 2.49 9.09 -17.27
C SER A 27 1.71 7.78 -17.21
N PRO A 28 1.27 7.20 -18.35
CA PRO A 28 0.77 5.82 -18.39
C PRO A 28 1.89 4.84 -18.04
N LEU A 29 1.68 4.01 -17.02
CA LEU A 29 2.71 3.14 -16.45
C LEU A 29 2.38 1.67 -16.67
N PRO A 30 3.12 0.92 -17.53
CA PRO A 30 2.89 -0.51 -17.72
C PRO A 30 3.01 -1.35 -16.45
N GLY A 31 3.85 -0.94 -15.50
CA GLY A 31 4.05 -1.60 -14.21
C GLY A 31 3.08 -1.15 -13.11
N LEU A 32 2.12 -0.27 -13.38
CA LEU A 32 1.08 0.11 -12.42
C LEU A 32 -0.19 -0.66 -12.73
N ARG A 33 -0.54 -1.63 -11.88
CA ARG A 33 -1.64 -2.56 -12.11
C ARG A 33 -2.60 -2.60 -10.95
N ALA A 34 -3.88 -2.78 -11.25
CA ALA A 34 -4.91 -2.98 -10.24
C ALA A 34 -5.79 -4.17 -10.62
N CYS A 35 -6.14 -4.98 -9.63
CA CYS A 35 -7.14 -6.04 -9.74
C CYS A 35 -8.24 -5.84 -8.70
N VAL A 36 -9.48 -6.11 -9.09
CA VAL A 36 -10.65 -6.03 -8.21
C VAL A 36 -11.31 -7.39 -8.14
N ALA A 37 -11.66 -7.82 -6.94
CA ALA A 37 -12.50 -8.99 -6.68
C ALA A 37 -13.70 -8.58 -5.81
N THR A 38 -14.76 -9.39 -5.86
CA THR A 38 -15.85 -9.33 -4.88
C THR A 38 -15.96 -10.65 -4.15
N THR A 39 -16.89 -10.80 -3.23
CA THR A 39 -17.17 -12.09 -2.58
C THR A 39 -17.40 -13.20 -3.60
N ASP A 40 -18.10 -12.90 -4.71
CA ASP A 40 -18.55 -13.89 -5.69
C ASP A 40 -17.68 -13.95 -6.94
N VAL A 41 -16.95 -12.86 -7.23
CA VAL A 41 -16.16 -12.74 -8.47
C VAL A 41 -14.66 -12.78 -8.15
N PRO A 42 -13.89 -13.67 -8.80
CA PRO A 42 -12.43 -13.71 -8.64
C PRO A 42 -11.80 -12.40 -9.14
N PRO A 43 -10.50 -12.14 -8.80
CA PRO A 43 -9.85 -10.92 -9.24
C PRO A 43 -9.81 -10.75 -10.75
N VAL A 44 -10.24 -9.59 -11.21
CA VAL A 44 -10.19 -9.15 -12.61
C VAL A 44 -9.37 -7.86 -12.69
N GLU A 45 -8.53 -7.74 -13.71
CA GLU A 45 -7.75 -6.50 -13.92
C GLU A 45 -8.68 -5.32 -14.17
N ALA A 46 -8.56 -4.29 -13.33
CA ALA A 46 -9.21 -3.01 -13.53
C ALA A 46 -8.36 -2.14 -14.46
N ARG A 47 -9.02 -1.47 -15.42
CA ARG A 47 -8.38 -0.60 -16.39
C ARG A 47 -8.97 0.81 -16.33
N PRO A 48 -8.18 1.86 -16.66
CA PRO A 48 -8.70 3.21 -16.69
C PRO A 48 -9.83 3.31 -17.74
N ALA A 49 -10.97 3.89 -17.33
CA ALA A 49 -12.13 4.03 -18.21
C ALA A 49 -11.92 5.11 -19.29
N GLU A 50 -11.20 6.19 -18.92
CA GLU A 50 -11.03 7.38 -19.77
C GLU A 50 -9.89 7.28 -20.79
N TYR A 51 -9.01 6.29 -20.64
CA TYR A 51 -7.91 6.06 -21.57
C TYR A 51 -8.05 4.68 -22.21
N PRO A 52 -8.42 4.62 -23.50
CA PRO A 52 -8.36 3.35 -24.25
C PRO A 52 -6.92 2.81 -24.34
N GLY A 53 -5.95 3.54 -23.82
CA GLY A 53 -4.53 3.24 -23.76
C GLY A 53 -4.06 2.47 -22.53
N ARG A 54 -4.74 1.44 -22.12
CA ARG A 54 -4.13 0.25 -21.47
C ARG A 54 -3.50 0.39 -20.06
N HIS A 55 -3.01 1.54 -19.59
CA HIS A 55 -2.21 1.64 -18.37
C HIS A 55 -2.65 2.80 -17.47
N TRP A 56 -2.68 2.55 -16.18
CA TRP A 56 -2.92 3.58 -15.18
C TRP A 56 -1.79 4.61 -15.15
N SER A 57 -2.12 5.86 -14.92
CA SER A 57 -1.23 6.84 -14.31
C SER A 57 -1.48 6.86 -12.79
N ARG A 58 -0.51 7.37 -12.01
CA ARG A 58 -0.70 7.47 -10.55
C ARG A 58 -1.87 8.39 -10.19
N ALA A 59 -1.99 9.52 -10.89
CA ALA A 59 -3.10 10.44 -10.70
C ALA A 59 -4.46 9.78 -11.03
N GLY A 60 -4.56 9.08 -12.16
CA GLY A 60 -5.78 8.39 -12.57
C GLY A 60 -6.15 7.24 -11.61
N LEU A 61 -5.14 6.47 -11.15
CA LEU A 61 -5.37 5.41 -10.15
C LEU A 61 -5.86 5.98 -8.82
N ALA A 62 -5.27 7.09 -8.34
CA ALA A 62 -5.69 7.73 -7.10
C ALA A 62 -7.11 8.28 -7.19
N ALA A 63 -7.47 8.93 -8.28
CA ALA A 63 -8.83 9.41 -8.53
C ALA A 63 -9.83 8.26 -8.53
N TRP A 64 -9.58 7.22 -9.33
CA TRP A 64 -10.42 6.02 -9.38
C TRP A 64 -10.58 5.34 -8.01
N LEU A 65 -9.47 5.19 -7.25
CA LEU A 65 -9.52 4.55 -5.94
C LEU A 65 -10.31 5.40 -4.94
N THR A 66 -10.17 6.72 -4.99
CA THR A 66 -10.95 7.65 -4.16
C THR A 66 -12.45 7.53 -4.43
N GLU A 67 -12.86 7.50 -5.70
CA GLU A 67 -14.25 7.31 -6.09
C GLU A 67 -14.80 5.95 -5.63
N LEU A 68 -14.00 4.90 -5.84
CA LEU A 68 -14.35 3.54 -5.44
C LEU A 68 -14.56 3.42 -3.93
N LEU A 69 -13.71 4.07 -3.12
CA LEU A 69 -13.81 4.09 -1.67
C LEU A 69 -14.96 4.98 -1.18
N ALA A 70 -15.27 6.06 -1.91
CA ALA A 70 -16.38 6.95 -1.60
C ALA A 70 -17.78 6.31 -1.85
N ALA A 71 -17.84 5.24 -2.62
CA ALA A 71 -19.11 4.55 -2.96
C ALA A 71 -19.78 3.82 -1.77
N GLY A 72 -19.15 3.80 -0.59
CA GLY A 72 -19.73 3.25 0.63
C GLY A 72 -19.80 1.72 0.67
N VAL A 73 -19.15 1.02 -0.26
CA VAL A 73 -19.03 -0.45 -0.26
C VAL A 73 -17.81 -0.83 0.56
N PRO A 74 -17.95 -1.63 1.64
CA PRO A 74 -16.82 -2.09 2.45
C PRO A 74 -15.74 -2.73 1.57
N THR A 75 -14.59 -2.08 1.46
CA THR A 75 -13.53 -2.46 0.53
C THR A 75 -12.20 -2.61 1.28
N LEU A 76 -11.51 -3.74 1.05
CA LEU A 76 -10.15 -3.94 1.52
C LEU A 76 -9.17 -3.76 0.35
N VAL A 77 -8.26 -2.80 0.49
CA VAL A 77 -7.25 -2.44 -0.53
C VAL A 77 -5.87 -2.81 -0.01
N GLY A 78 -5.12 -3.56 -0.80
CA GLY A 78 -3.70 -3.82 -0.59
C GLY A 78 -2.86 -3.14 -1.67
N ILE A 79 -1.86 -2.35 -1.28
CA ILE A 79 -0.99 -1.63 -2.23
C ILE A 79 0.48 -2.04 -2.00
N ASP A 80 1.17 -2.45 -3.06
CA ASP A 80 2.60 -2.84 -3.01
C ASP A 80 3.53 -1.62 -3.07
N HIS A 81 3.60 -0.91 -1.98
CA HIS A 81 4.67 0.06 -1.68
C HIS A 81 4.69 0.37 -0.18
N GLY A 82 5.80 0.90 0.34
CA GLY A 82 5.89 1.30 1.74
C GLY A 82 4.96 2.47 2.08
N PHE A 83 4.27 2.39 3.21
CA PHE A 83 3.34 3.44 3.66
C PHE A 83 3.98 4.43 4.63
N SER A 84 5.15 4.08 5.18
CA SER A 84 5.90 4.92 6.10
C SER A 84 7.38 4.55 6.10
N PHE A 85 8.15 5.25 6.91
CA PHE A 85 9.58 5.06 7.07
C PHE A 85 9.93 4.52 8.47
N PRO A 86 11.13 3.94 8.65
CA PRO A 86 11.63 3.53 9.96
C PRO A 86 11.71 4.71 10.95
N LEU A 87 11.44 4.49 12.23
CA LEU A 87 11.50 5.52 13.29
C LEU A 87 12.83 6.28 13.33
N ARG A 88 13.92 5.64 12.91
CA ARG A 88 15.22 6.32 12.74
C ARG A 88 15.16 7.53 11.80
N TYR A 89 14.26 7.51 10.82
CA TYR A 89 14.03 8.65 9.95
C TYR A 89 13.33 9.79 10.69
N PHE A 90 12.32 9.46 11.49
CA PHE A 90 11.61 10.42 12.34
C PHE A 90 12.57 11.07 13.33
N ASP A 91 13.38 10.27 14.02
CA ASP A 91 14.37 10.76 14.99
C ASP A 91 15.43 11.66 14.31
N LYS A 92 15.92 11.26 13.13
CA LYS A 92 16.92 12.02 12.37
C LYS A 92 16.45 13.42 11.99
N TYR A 93 15.17 13.55 11.64
CA TYR A 93 14.61 14.80 11.13
C TYR A 93 13.68 15.50 12.13
N GLY A 94 13.60 15.01 13.37
CA GLY A 94 12.80 15.61 14.44
C GLY A 94 11.30 15.59 14.16
N LEU A 95 10.80 14.57 13.47
CA LEU A 95 9.39 14.45 13.11
C LEU A 95 8.58 13.93 14.30
N PRO A 96 7.34 14.41 14.49
CA PRO A 96 6.43 13.79 15.42
C PRO A 96 6.14 12.35 15.00
N ARG A 97 5.91 11.45 15.98
CA ARG A 97 5.50 10.06 15.72
C ARG A 97 4.01 10.03 15.38
N ASP A 98 3.66 10.69 14.30
CA ASP A 98 2.31 10.85 13.76
C ASP A 98 2.35 10.67 12.25
N TRP A 99 1.59 9.69 11.74
CA TRP A 99 1.65 9.34 10.33
C TRP A 99 1.06 10.41 9.40
N PRO A 100 -0.08 11.06 9.70
CA PRO A 100 -0.57 12.20 8.92
C PRO A 100 0.47 13.33 8.81
N ALA A 101 1.10 13.72 9.93
CA ALA A 101 2.17 14.72 9.91
C ALA A 101 3.38 14.28 9.08
N PHE A 102 3.74 13.00 9.14
CA PHE A 102 4.78 12.44 8.26
C PHE A 102 4.41 12.56 6.78
N LEU A 103 3.17 12.28 6.40
CA LEU A 103 2.73 12.41 5.00
C LEU A 103 2.77 13.86 4.51
N ASP A 104 2.44 14.82 5.39
CA ASP A 104 2.51 16.26 5.10
C ASP A 104 3.97 16.71 4.92
N ASP A 105 4.86 16.35 5.85
CA ASP A 105 6.30 16.61 5.76
C ASP A 105 6.91 15.95 4.50
N PHE A 106 6.55 14.68 4.24
CA PHE A 106 7.04 13.98 3.06
C PHE A 106 6.67 14.70 1.78
N GLN A 107 5.40 15.04 1.58
CA GLN A 107 4.93 15.70 0.36
C GLN A 107 5.56 17.09 0.18
N ALA A 108 5.80 17.83 1.27
CA ALA A 108 6.47 19.13 1.20
C ALA A 108 7.91 19.04 0.65
N HIS A 109 8.66 17.99 1.01
CA HIS A 109 10.04 17.77 0.56
C HIS A 109 10.14 16.94 -0.73
N TRP A 110 9.19 16.02 -0.93
CA TRP A 110 9.13 15.08 -2.06
C TRP A 110 7.82 15.29 -2.85
N PRO A 111 7.67 16.40 -3.61
CA PRO A 111 6.44 16.69 -4.34
C PRO A 111 6.31 15.83 -5.61
N THR A 112 6.37 14.50 -5.45
CA THR A 112 6.34 13.53 -6.55
C THR A 112 4.93 13.31 -7.13
N ASP A 113 3.93 13.99 -6.58
CA ASP A 113 2.57 14.16 -7.10
C ASP A 113 2.42 15.44 -7.96
N ALA A 114 3.39 16.35 -7.93
CA ALA A 114 3.33 17.56 -8.73
C ALA A 114 3.48 17.27 -10.24
N PRO A 115 2.79 18.04 -11.12
CA PRO A 115 2.84 17.83 -12.55
C PRO A 115 4.27 17.81 -13.10
N GLY A 116 4.60 16.78 -13.88
CA GLY A 116 5.92 16.65 -14.54
C GLY A 116 7.05 16.15 -13.64
N VAL A 117 6.85 16.06 -12.32
CA VAL A 117 7.90 15.65 -11.36
C VAL A 117 8.05 14.13 -11.33
N ARG A 118 9.30 13.66 -11.38
CA ARG A 118 9.68 12.25 -11.17
C ARG A 118 10.42 12.09 -9.85
N VAL A 119 10.43 10.90 -9.33
CA VAL A 119 11.19 10.57 -8.11
C VAL A 119 12.69 10.91 -8.30
N GLU A 120 13.25 10.64 -9.47
CA GLU A 120 14.65 10.94 -9.79
C GLU A 120 14.95 12.43 -9.82
N ASP A 121 14.00 13.27 -10.21
CA ASP A 121 14.20 14.73 -10.28
C ASP A 121 14.39 15.29 -8.86
N VAL A 122 13.57 14.84 -7.91
CA VAL A 122 13.71 15.21 -6.49
C VAL A 122 14.97 14.61 -5.89
N ARG A 123 15.24 13.33 -6.14
CA ARG A 123 16.42 12.63 -5.63
C ARG A 123 17.73 13.28 -6.04
N ARG A 124 17.78 13.88 -7.23
CA ARG A 124 18.95 14.57 -7.77
C ARG A 124 19.00 16.06 -7.39
N GLY A 125 18.03 16.54 -6.62
CA GLY A 125 17.96 17.95 -6.23
C GLY A 125 17.47 18.89 -7.33
N GLY A 126 16.85 18.36 -8.38
CA GLY A 126 16.27 19.16 -9.46
C GLY A 126 14.90 19.73 -9.14
N CYS A 127 14.23 19.22 -8.12
CA CYS A 127 12.91 19.67 -7.67
C CYS A 127 12.72 19.33 -6.19
N GLY A 128 12.19 20.26 -5.40
CA GLY A 128 12.09 20.10 -3.95
C GLY A 128 13.47 19.97 -3.28
N ASP A 129 13.48 19.70 -2.00
CA ASP A 129 14.70 19.51 -1.19
C ASP A 129 14.81 18.08 -0.61
N GLY A 130 14.01 17.16 -1.11
CA GLY A 130 13.95 15.75 -0.67
C GLY A 130 15.29 15.03 -0.75
N ALA A 131 16.20 15.45 -1.64
CA ALA A 131 17.55 14.90 -1.71
C ALA A 131 18.31 15.03 -0.37
N ALA A 132 18.06 16.09 0.40
CA ALA A 132 18.61 16.29 1.74
C ALA A 132 17.82 15.52 2.84
N ARG A 133 16.68 14.95 2.51
CA ARG A 133 15.76 14.24 3.41
C ARG A 133 15.76 12.72 3.13
N MET A 134 16.95 12.13 2.97
CA MET A 134 17.10 10.70 2.70
C MET A 134 17.39 9.90 3.98
N GLY A 135 16.85 8.67 4.01
CA GLY A 135 17.27 7.65 4.97
C GLY A 135 18.44 6.81 4.47
N ASP A 136 18.95 5.93 5.33
CA ASP A 136 20.00 4.96 5.00
C ASP A 136 19.37 3.66 4.47
N ALA A 137 19.92 3.08 3.41
CA ALA A 137 19.46 1.82 2.82
C ALA A 137 19.50 0.61 3.79
N ARG A 138 20.25 0.71 4.89
CA ARG A 138 20.29 -0.29 5.96
C ARG A 138 19.16 -0.15 6.98
N TRP A 139 18.46 0.97 6.99
CA TRP A 139 17.34 1.18 7.91
C TRP A 139 16.14 0.41 7.40
N ARG A 140 15.75 -0.59 8.14
CA ARG A 140 14.58 -1.42 7.82
C ARG A 140 13.55 -1.31 8.93
N ARG A 141 12.28 -1.26 8.54
CA ARG A 141 11.14 -1.36 9.45
C ARG A 141 11.02 -2.79 10.00
N PRO A 142 10.49 -3.01 11.20
CA PRO A 142 10.23 -4.34 11.73
C PRO A 142 9.45 -5.24 10.77
N ALA A 143 8.44 -4.71 10.08
CA ALA A 143 7.68 -5.44 9.08
C ALA A 143 8.56 -5.95 7.93
N GLU A 144 9.47 -5.12 7.39
CA GLU A 144 10.41 -5.52 6.33
C GLU A 144 11.40 -6.60 6.81
N ILE A 145 11.88 -6.49 8.06
CA ILE A 145 12.78 -7.50 8.64
C ILE A 145 12.07 -8.84 8.74
N ARG A 146 10.82 -8.85 9.20
CA ARG A 146 10.03 -10.08 9.39
C ARG A 146 9.67 -10.80 8.10
N THR A 147 9.55 -10.10 6.97
CA THR A 147 9.36 -10.76 5.68
C THR A 147 10.56 -11.62 5.26
N GLY A 148 11.75 -11.36 5.83
CA GLY A 148 13.02 -11.98 5.45
C GLY A 148 13.57 -11.54 4.08
N ARG A 149 12.72 -11.00 3.20
CA ARG A 149 13.08 -10.66 1.80
C ARG A 149 12.86 -9.21 1.42
N ALA A 150 11.90 -8.51 2.04
CA ALA A 150 11.64 -7.11 1.73
C ALA A 150 12.88 -6.26 2.03
N LYS A 151 13.17 -5.35 1.12
CA LYS A 151 14.27 -4.40 1.24
C LYS A 151 13.78 -3.13 1.92
N SER A 152 14.73 -2.36 2.47
CA SER A 152 14.42 -1.05 3.01
C SER A 152 13.75 -0.15 1.97
N VAL A 153 12.78 0.65 2.41
CA VAL A 153 12.17 1.73 1.60
C VAL A 153 13.19 2.76 1.09
N PHE A 154 14.41 2.77 1.61
CA PHE A 154 15.51 3.63 1.15
C PHE A 154 16.51 2.93 0.21
N HIS A 155 16.31 1.65 -0.09
CA HIS A 155 17.25 0.89 -0.89
C HIS A 155 16.95 1.07 -2.39
N PHE A 156 17.26 2.24 -2.92
CA PHE A 156 17.15 2.54 -4.36
C PHE A 156 18.13 1.70 -5.21
N ASP A 157 17.87 1.67 -6.50
CA ASP A 157 18.77 1.16 -7.54
C ASP A 157 19.13 -0.34 -7.41
N VAL A 158 18.30 -1.11 -6.72
CA VAL A 158 18.41 -2.57 -6.65
C VAL A 158 17.15 -3.26 -7.16
N PRO A 159 17.26 -4.35 -7.91
CA PRO A 159 16.10 -5.09 -8.41
C PRO A 159 15.17 -5.53 -7.28
N GLY A 160 13.86 -5.38 -7.48
CA GLY A 160 12.85 -5.77 -6.48
C GLY A 160 12.82 -4.86 -5.23
N SER A 161 13.29 -3.63 -5.33
CA SER A 161 13.15 -2.61 -4.30
C SER A 161 11.85 -1.84 -4.48
N VAL A 162 11.17 -1.58 -3.35
CA VAL A 162 9.97 -0.73 -3.30
C VAL A 162 10.29 0.77 -3.10
N ALA A 163 11.58 1.14 -3.01
CA ALA A 163 11.96 2.53 -2.70
C ALA A 163 11.31 3.51 -3.67
N LYS A 164 11.45 3.29 -4.98
CA LYS A 164 10.91 4.19 -6.00
C LYS A 164 9.38 4.25 -5.98
N SER A 165 8.69 3.12 -5.83
CA SER A 165 7.23 3.06 -5.71
C SER A 165 6.75 3.73 -4.42
N THR A 166 7.47 3.55 -3.30
CA THR A 166 7.17 4.21 -2.03
C THR A 166 7.25 5.74 -2.16
N PHE A 167 8.37 6.26 -2.69
CA PHE A 167 8.56 7.71 -2.85
C PHE A 167 7.62 8.35 -3.88
N ALA A 168 7.12 7.58 -4.82
CA ALA A 168 6.09 8.02 -5.75
C ALA A 168 4.67 7.88 -5.19
N GLY A 169 4.44 6.96 -4.24
CA GLY A 169 3.12 6.59 -3.73
C GLY A 169 2.67 7.37 -2.50
N LEU A 170 3.60 7.76 -1.62
CA LEU A 170 3.28 8.44 -0.35
C LEU A 170 2.42 9.71 -0.54
N PRO A 171 2.68 10.64 -1.48
CA PRO A 171 1.81 11.78 -1.68
C PRO A 171 0.39 11.40 -2.13
N TRP A 172 0.24 10.27 -2.83
CA TRP A 172 -1.09 9.77 -3.24
C TRP A 172 -1.84 9.11 -2.09
N LEU A 173 -1.17 8.47 -1.12
CA LEU A 173 -1.81 8.06 0.14
C LEU A 173 -2.35 9.26 0.90
N ARG A 174 -1.55 10.35 0.99
CA ARG A 174 -1.99 11.61 1.56
C ARG A 174 -3.22 12.16 0.85
N HIS A 175 -3.20 12.18 -0.48
CA HIS A 175 -4.32 12.63 -1.31
C HIS A 175 -5.60 11.83 -1.01
N ILE A 176 -5.53 10.51 -1.05
CA ILE A 176 -6.67 9.61 -0.79
C ILE A 176 -7.19 9.80 0.64
N ARG A 177 -6.28 9.88 1.63
CA ARG A 177 -6.64 10.12 3.03
C ARG A 177 -7.42 11.41 3.19
N ASN A 178 -6.95 12.50 2.61
CA ASN A 178 -7.60 13.81 2.70
C ASN A 178 -8.96 13.84 1.99
N ALA A 179 -9.07 13.17 0.85
CA ALA A 179 -10.32 13.11 0.08
C ALA A 179 -11.38 12.20 0.74
N CYS A 180 -10.97 11.08 1.34
CA CYS A 180 -11.88 10.12 1.96
C CYS A 180 -12.20 10.45 3.42
N GLY A 181 -11.28 11.10 4.14
CA GLY A 181 -11.43 11.39 5.57
C GLY A 181 -11.67 10.12 6.40
N ALA A 182 -12.48 10.22 7.45
CA ALA A 182 -12.78 9.12 8.37
C ALA A 182 -13.57 7.94 7.77
N ARG A 183 -13.96 8.02 6.49
CA ARG A 183 -14.65 6.92 5.79
C ARG A 183 -13.73 5.75 5.44
N VAL A 184 -12.42 5.97 5.48
CA VAL A 184 -11.40 4.98 5.13
C VAL A 184 -10.40 4.85 6.27
N HIS A 185 -10.16 3.63 6.69
CA HIS A 185 -9.21 3.28 7.73
C HIS A 185 -7.86 2.91 7.08
N PHE A 186 -6.83 3.70 7.32
CA PHE A 186 -5.45 3.39 6.89
C PHE A 186 -4.78 2.53 7.95
N TRP A 187 -4.74 1.24 7.71
CA TRP A 187 -4.20 0.28 8.65
C TRP A 187 -2.65 0.19 8.57
N PRO A 188 -1.95 0.17 9.72
CA PRO A 188 -2.42 0.24 11.10
C PRO A 188 -2.42 1.65 11.70
N PHE A 189 -2.28 2.70 10.89
CA PHE A 189 -2.08 4.09 11.32
C PHE A 189 -3.31 4.69 12.02
N ASP A 190 -4.50 4.31 11.61
CA ASP A 190 -5.77 4.71 12.24
C ASP A 190 -6.19 3.74 13.37
N GLY A 191 -5.27 2.85 13.75
CA GLY A 191 -5.47 1.82 14.78
C GLY A 191 -5.43 0.41 14.22
N TRP A 192 -5.34 -0.56 15.13
CA TRP A 192 -5.31 -1.99 14.81
C TRP A 192 -6.73 -2.57 14.70
N ASP A 193 -7.69 -1.94 15.35
CA ASP A 193 -9.09 -2.36 15.35
C ASP A 193 -9.86 -1.65 14.25
N VAL A 194 -10.34 -2.41 13.29
CA VAL A 194 -11.13 -1.90 12.17
C VAL A 194 -12.61 -1.94 12.51
N ALA A 195 -13.27 -0.80 12.42
CA ALA A 195 -14.71 -0.73 12.66
C ALA A 195 -15.50 -1.55 11.62
N PRO A 196 -16.56 -2.29 12.02
CA PRO A 196 -17.40 -3.03 11.10
C PRO A 196 -17.93 -2.14 9.97
N GLY A 197 -17.82 -2.60 8.73
CA GLY A 197 -18.30 -1.88 7.55
C GLY A 197 -17.37 -0.76 7.04
N ALA A 198 -16.26 -0.46 7.71
CA ALA A 198 -15.26 0.48 7.21
C ALA A 198 -14.50 -0.09 6.02
N SER A 199 -14.13 0.77 5.07
CA SER A 199 -13.13 0.43 4.06
C SER A 199 -11.74 0.57 4.62
N VAL A 200 -10.81 -0.32 4.19
CA VAL A 200 -9.43 -0.38 4.70
C VAL A 200 -8.43 -0.25 3.56
N VAL A 201 -7.40 0.55 3.77
CA VAL A 201 -6.21 0.61 2.90
C VAL A 201 -4.99 0.17 3.71
N ALA A 202 -4.28 -0.84 3.22
CA ALA A 202 -3.13 -1.45 3.88
C ALA A 202 -1.96 -1.66 2.92
N GLU A 203 -0.74 -1.63 3.46
CA GLU A 203 0.46 -2.03 2.74
C GLU A 203 0.43 -3.54 2.47
N ALA A 204 0.71 -3.93 1.24
CA ALA A 204 0.80 -5.30 0.79
C ALA A 204 2.20 -5.62 0.26
N TYR A 205 2.56 -6.90 0.30
CA TYR A 205 3.82 -7.40 -0.27
C TYR A 205 3.55 -8.68 -1.06
N PRO A 206 3.28 -8.60 -2.37
CA PRO A 206 2.85 -9.73 -3.20
C PRO A 206 3.77 -10.95 -3.14
N SER A 207 5.07 -10.74 -2.88
CA SER A 207 6.03 -11.83 -2.74
C SER A 207 5.68 -12.83 -1.63
N LEU A 208 4.84 -12.47 -0.66
CA LEU A 208 4.33 -13.38 0.36
C LEU A 208 3.37 -14.42 -0.23
N TRP A 209 2.66 -14.07 -1.30
CA TRP A 209 1.55 -14.86 -1.82
C TRP A 209 1.69 -15.27 -3.28
N ARG A 210 2.69 -14.75 -3.99
CA ARG A 210 2.92 -14.99 -5.42
C ARG A 210 2.93 -16.48 -5.79
N GLY A 211 3.49 -17.32 -4.93
CA GLY A 211 3.52 -18.79 -5.13
C GLY A 211 2.21 -19.51 -4.81
N MET A 212 1.20 -18.83 -4.24
CA MET A 212 -0.08 -19.43 -3.86
C MET A 212 -1.10 -19.48 -5.01
N PHE A 213 -0.83 -18.76 -6.09
CA PHE A 213 -1.74 -18.61 -7.23
C PHE A 213 -0.98 -18.87 -8.55
N PRO A 214 -1.58 -19.57 -9.51
CA PRO A 214 -0.95 -19.79 -10.81
C PRO A 214 -0.84 -18.45 -11.58
N ARG A 215 0.30 -18.23 -12.20
CA ARG A 215 0.55 -16.98 -12.94
C ARG A 215 -0.24 -16.92 -14.25
N GLU A 216 -0.45 -18.09 -14.89
CA GLU A 216 -1.11 -18.19 -16.20
C GLU A 216 -0.42 -17.29 -17.26
N THR A 217 -1.20 -16.49 -17.99
CA THR A 217 -0.73 -15.57 -19.02
C THR A 217 -0.40 -14.17 -18.51
N ARG A 218 -0.51 -13.92 -17.18
CA ARG A 218 -0.28 -12.59 -16.59
C ARG A 218 1.18 -12.18 -16.68
N THR A 219 1.43 -10.89 -16.94
CA THR A 219 2.76 -10.31 -16.70
C THR A 219 3.12 -10.38 -15.21
N PRO A 220 4.40 -10.19 -14.81
CA PRO A 220 4.75 -10.16 -13.39
C PRO A 220 3.90 -9.17 -12.59
N ASP A 221 3.77 -7.94 -13.07
CA ASP A 221 3.05 -6.86 -12.38
C ASP A 221 1.53 -7.14 -12.31
N GLN A 222 0.94 -7.69 -13.38
CA GLN A 222 -0.46 -8.15 -13.35
C GLN A 222 -0.67 -9.29 -12.36
N HIS A 223 0.31 -10.19 -12.25
CA HIS A 223 0.24 -11.31 -11.31
C HIS A 223 0.35 -10.82 -9.87
N ASP A 224 1.19 -9.84 -9.60
CA ASP A 224 1.35 -9.28 -8.26
C ASP A 224 0.07 -8.58 -7.79
N ALA A 225 -0.53 -7.72 -8.61
CA ALA A 225 -1.83 -7.12 -8.31
C ALA A 225 -2.94 -8.18 -8.11
N TYR A 226 -2.96 -9.21 -8.96
CA TYR A 226 -3.89 -10.34 -8.83
C TYR A 226 -3.71 -11.08 -7.51
N CYS A 227 -2.46 -11.42 -7.15
CA CYS A 227 -2.16 -12.18 -5.93
C CYS A 227 -2.59 -11.44 -4.66
N VAL A 228 -2.41 -10.11 -4.63
CA VAL A 228 -2.91 -9.27 -3.52
C VAL A 228 -4.43 -9.41 -3.41
N ALA A 229 -5.18 -9.09 -4.45
CA ALA A 229 -6.64 -9.15 -4.42
C ALA A 229 -7.17 -10.57 -4.10
N ALA A 230 -6.54 -11.60 -4.69
CA ALA A 230 -6.91 -13.00 -4.48
C ALA A 230 -6.67 -13.45 -3.03
N TRP A 231 -5.54 -13.05 -2.44
CA TRP A 231 -5.22 -13.39 -1.06
C TRP A 231 -6.15 -12.70 -0.08
N LEU A 232 -6.42 -11.40 -0.26
CA LEU A 232 -7.36 -10.64 0.58
C LEU A 232 -8.75 -11.31 0.58
N ARG A 233 -9.28 -11.58 -0.60
CA ARG A 233 -10.58 -12.25 -0.78
C ARG A 233 -10.61 -13.64 -0.12
N ARG A 234 -9.57 -14.46 -0.39
CA ARG A 234 -9.49 -15.84 0.13
C ARG A 234 -9.40 -15.86 1.65
N THR A 235 -8.62 -14.96 2.24
CA THR A 235 -8.38 -14.90 3.67
C THR A 235 -9.65 -14.44 4.41
N ASP A 236 -10.38 -13.48 3.83
CA ASP A 236 -11.65 -13.01 4.39
C ASP A 236 -12.75 -14.08 4.26
N ALA A 237 -12.91 -14.69 3.09
CA ALA A 237 -13.85 -15.79 2.88
C ALA A 237 -13.59 -17.00 3.80
N ALA A 238 -12.33 -17.23 4.17
CA ALA A 238 -11.94 -18.25 5.14
C ALA A 238 -12.17 -17.85 6.61
N GLY A 239 -12.64 -16.61 6.88
CA GLY A 239 -12.81 -16.08 8.24
C GLY A 239 -11.50 -15.87 8.99
N SER A 240 -10.36 -15.91 8.30
CA SER A 240 -9.03 -15.79 8.92
C SER A 240 -8.43 -14.39 8.84
N LEU A 241 -9.08 -13.44 8.12
CA LEU A 241 -8.60 -12.08 7.98
C LEU A 241 -8.45 -11.32 9.31
N PRO A 242 -9.34 -11.45 10.31
CA PRO A 242 -9.21 -10.75 11.59
C PRO A 242 -7.87 -10.98 12.29
N GLN A 243 -7.31 -12.20 12.22
CA GLN A 243 -6.01 -12.51 12.84
C GLN A 243 -4.83 -11.72 12.21
N TRP A 244 -4.98 -11.27 10.96
CA TRP A 244 -3.97 -10.47 10.26
C TRP A 244 -4.14 -8.97 10.50
N LEU A 245 -5.36 -8.52 10.77
CA LEU A 245 -5.65 -7.13 11.11
C LEU A 245 -5.37 -6.83 12.59
N THR A 246 -5.56 -7.81 13.49
CA THR A 246 -5.23 -7.69 14.92
C THR A 246 -3.84 -8.25 15.20
N CYS A 247 -2.80 -7.48 14.96
CA CYS A 247 -1.42 -7.94 15.16
C CYS A 247 -1.10 -8.15 16.65
N ARG A 248 -0.67 -9.36 17.02
CA ARG A 248 -0.30 -9.71 18.41
C ARG A 248 1.16 -9.36 18.72
N LEU A 249 1.54 -8.10 18.54
CA LEU A 249 2.83 -7.59 18.94
C LEU A 249 2.82 -7.16 20.41
N PRO A 250 3.99 -7.13 21.11
CA PRO A 250 4.11 -6.43 22.38
C PRO A 250 3.71 -4.96 22.26
N ALA A 251 3.14 -4.36 23.31
CA ALA A 251 2.60 -2.99 23.27
C ALA A 251 3.59 -1.95 22.70
N ALA A 252 4.87 -2.00 23.09
CA ALA A 252 5.88 -1.11 22.54
C ALA A 252 6.04 -1.26 21.01
N ALA A 253 6.07 -2.50 20.52
CA ALA A 253 6.18 -2.78 19.09
C ALA A 253 4.90 -2.41 18.31
N LEU A 254 3.72 -2.49 18.94
CA LEU A 254 2.46 -1.98 18.36
C LEU A 254 2.50 -0.46 18.17
N ASN A 255 3.00 0.27 19.18
CA ASN A 255 3.16 1.73 19.11
C ASN A 255 4.15 2.14 18.01
N ASP A 256 5.27 1.45 17.88
CA ASP A 256 6.23 1.70 16.81
C ASP A 256 5.63 1.39 15.43
N ALA A 257 4.94 0.27 15.30
CA ALA A 257 4.31 -0.15 14.06
C ALA A 257 3.12 0.73 13.66
N SER A 258 2.46 1.43 14.60
CA SER A 258 1.42 2.42 14.25
C SER A 258 1.99 3.69 13.59
N VAL A 259 3.32 3.86 13.64
CA VAL A 259 4.03 4.98 12.97
C VAL A 259 4.83 4.49 11.76
N GLU A 260 5.60 3.40 11.91
CA GLU A 260 6.38 2.82 10.81
C GLU A 260 5.54 2.06 9.78
N GLY A 261 4.30 1.70 10.14
CA GLY A 261 3.43 0.84 9.35
C GLY A 261 3.72 -0.65 9.55
N TRP A 262 2.79 -1.46 9.09
CA TRP A 262 2.91 -2.92 9.04
C TRP A 262 2.48 -3.43 7.68
N ILE A 263 3.08 -4.52 7.23
CA ILE A 263 2.70 -5.19 5.98
C ILE A 263 1.63 -6.24 6.30
N LEU A 264 0.46 -6.10 5.70
CA LEU A 264 -0.65 -7.03 5.91
C LEU A 264 -0.25 -8.45 5.48
N GLY A 265 -0.53 -9.44 6.34
CA GLY A 265 -0.14 -10.83 6.11
C GLY A 265 1.27 -11.20 6.60
N VAL A 266 2.03 -10.26 7.15
CA VAL A 266 3.27 -10.56 7.87
C VAL A 266 2.93 -10.98 9.30
N PRO A 267 3.36 -12.18 9.75
CA PRO A 267 3.07 -12.64 11.11
C PRO A 267 3.75 -11.75 12.16
N PRO A 268 3.14 -11.58 13.34
CA PRO A 268 3.69 -10.72 14.40
C PRO A 268 4.96 -11.30 15.05
N ALA A 269 5.11 -12.58 15.14
CA ALA A 269 6.30 -13.28 15.65
C ALA A 269 6.24 -14.77 15.31
#